data_f14b7947384a66d93dd195b575a53330
#
_entry.id   f14b7947384a66d93dd195b575a53330
#
_cell.length_a   1.000
_cell.length_b   1.000
_cell.length_c   1.000
_cell.angle_alpha   90.00
_cell.angle_beta   90.00
_cell.angle_gamma   90.00
#
_symmetry.space_group_name_H-M   'P 1'
#
loop_
_entity.id
_entity.type
_entity.pdbx_description
1 polymer ?
#
loop_
_entity_poly.entity_id
_entity_poly.type
_entity_poly.pdbx_seq_one_letter_code
_entity_poly.pdbx_strand_id
1 'polypeptide(L)'
;MGTIFLYHSGRPFIFIPWHITNPGPPDMVFTITNIFVTGWIMPLFFTVSGIATYFSLTRRSPEQYAKSRFLRLMVPFIFAIFVVILPVHSYFDAVFNGYYTGSFIDYYARIYFLNDFPLDLIPRLTYFAGANQGIYLWYLFWLFVFSLITVHFFKYLQGKEDKISN
;
A
#
# COMPACT_ATOMS: atom_id res chain seq x y z
N MET A 1 -3.95 12.29 7.69
CA MET A 1 -4.30 12.16 6.24
C MET A 1 -3.60 13.22 5.39
N GLY A 2 -3.64 14.52 5.73
CA GLY A 2 -2.98 15.58 4.95
C GLY A 2 -1.49 15.37 4.69
N THR A 3 -0.73 14.88 5.68
CA THR A 3 0.71 14.63 5.54
C THR A 3 1.05 13.59 4.47
N ILE A 4 0.24 12.51 4.34
CA ILE A 4 0.43 11.50 3.30
C ILE A 4 0.14 12.09 1.93
N PHE A 5 -0.91 12.89 1.83
CA PHE A 5 -1.24 13.58 0.58
C PHE A 5 -0.08 14.49 0.14
N LEU A 6 0.43 15.36 1.03
CA LEU A 6 1.57 16.22 0.75
C LEU A 6 2.83 15.42 0.39
N TYR A 7 3.07 14.29 1.06
CA TYR A 7 4.17 13.40 0.75
C TYR A 7 4.10 12.87 -0.69
N HIS A 8 2.97 12.31 -1.09
CA HIS A 8 2.82 11.75 -2.44
C HIS A 8 2.76 12.81 -3.53
N SER A 9 2.13 13.96 -3.29
CA SER A 9 2.08 15.06 -4.26
C SER A 9 3.43 15.74 -4.45
N GLY A 10 4.30 15.74 -3.44
CA GLY A 10 5.65 16.27 -3.53
C GLY A 10 6.67 15.35 -4.24
N ARG A 11 6.37 14.05 -4.36
CA ARG A 11 7.30 13.05 -4.92
C ARG A 11 7.82 13.34 -6.33
N PRO A 12 7.02 13.85 -7.28
CA PRO A 12 7.52 14.19 -8.62
C PRO A 12 8.56 15.30 -8.65
N PHE A 13 8.68 16.10 -7.59
CA PHE A 13 9.54 17.31 -7.51
C PHE A 13 10.81 17.12 -6.71
N ILE A 14 11.12 15.91 -6.22
CA ILE A 14 12.28 15.66 -5.37
C ILE A 14 13.50 15.18 -6.17
N PHE A 15 14.69 15.26 -5.57
CA PHE A 15 15.95 14.76 -6.15
C PHE A 15 16.00 13.22 -6.26
N ILE A 16 15.19 12.50 -5.50
CA ILE A 16 15.18 11.02 -5.51
C ILE A 16 14.35 10.55 -6.69
N PRO A 17 14.89 9.74 -7.61
CA PRO A 17 14.17 9.26 -8.79
C PRO A 17 12.85 8.55 -8.42
N TRP A 18 11.81 8.86 -9.16
CA TRP A 18 10.48 8.29 -9.02
C TRP A 18 9.94 7.95 -10.41
N HIS A 19 8.98 7.03 -10.51
CA HIS A 19 8.41 6.63 -11.81
C HIS A 19 7.68 7.77 -12.54
N ILE A 20 7.25 8.79 -11.83
CA ILE A 20 6.74 10.04 -12.40
C ILE A 20 7.66 11.15 -11.89
N THR A 21 8.30 11.88 -12.79
CA THR A 21 9.18 13.00 -12.49
C THR A 21 8.71 14.26 -13.19
N ASN A 22 8.81 15.38 -12.50
CA ASN A 22 8.63 16.67 -13.13
C ASN A 22 9.79 16.95 -14.11
N PRO A 23 9.55 17.42 -15.35
CA PRO A 23 10.62 17.78 -16.29
C PRO A 23 11.44 18.99 -15.84
N GLY A 24 10.96 19.78 -14.87
CA GLY A 24 11.68 20.90 -14.29
C GLY A 24 12.72 20.48 -13.23
N PRO A 25 13.53 21.43 -12.74
CA PRO A 25 14.50 21.14 -11.68
C PRO A 25 13.81 20.65 -10.42
N PRO A 26 14.42 19.68 -9.70
CA PRO A 26 13.88 19.21 -8.43
C PRO A 26 14.00 20.30 -7.35
N ASP A 27 13.10 20.27 -6.39
CA ASP A 27 12.99 21.23 -5.30
C ASP A 27 13.56 20.68 -3.99
N MET A 28 14.39 21.48 -3.32
CA MET A 28 15.04 21.09 -2.07
C MET A 28 14.05 21.01 -0.91
N VAL A 29 13.06 21.90 -0.86
CA VAL A 29 12.07 21.92 0.24
C VAL A 29 11.20 20.67 0.19
N PHE A 30 10.72 20.29 -1.00
CA PHE A 30 9.99 19.04 -1.18
C PHE A 30 10.86 17.82 -0.86
N THR A 31 12.14 17.85 -1.20
CA THR A 31 13.07 16.75 -0.92
C THR A 31 13.26 16.57 0.59
N ILE A 32 13.60 17.62 1.32
CA ILE A 32 13.80 17.57 2.78
C ILE A 32 12.51 17.14 3.47
N THR A 33 11.37 17.71 3.09
CA THR A 33 10.06 17.36 3.66
C THR A 33 9.75 15.89 3.42
N ASN A 34 10.02 15.37 2.21
CA ASN A 34 9.79 13.97 1.87
C ASN A 34 10.66 13.02 2.70
N ILE A 35 11.96 13.30 2.84
CA ILE A 35 12.89 12.51 3.65
C ILE A 35 12.45 12.53 5.11
N PHE A 36 12.13 13.70 5.65
CA PHE A 36 11.66 13.84 7.03
C PHE A 36 10.39 13.02 7.29
N VAL A 37 9.39 13.15 6.42
CA VAL A 37 8.11 12.43 6.56
C VAL A 37 8.30 10.92 6.44
N THR A 38 9.14 10.45 5.50
CA THR A 38 9.43 9.02 5.32
C THR A 38 9.98 8.36 6.59
N GLY A 39 10.83 9.08 7.32
CA GLY A 39 11.53 8.54 8.49
C GLY A 39 10.63 8.12 9.65
N TRP A 40 9.48 8.74 9.83
CA TRP A 40 8.64 8.49 11.01
C TRP A 40 7.19 8.11 10.71
N ILE A 41 6.66 8.46 9.54
CA ILE A 41 5.21 8.30 9.28
C ILE A 41 4.79 6.83 9.24
N MET A 42 5.60 5.96 8.62
CA MET A 42 5.29 4.54 8.55
C MET A 42 5.43 3.83 9.90
N PRO A 43 6.51 4.00 10.66
CA PRO A 43 6.60 3.50 12.04
C PRO A 43 5.44 3.95 12.93
N LEU A 44 5.02 5.23 12.82
CA LEU A 44 3.88 5.75 13.56
C LEU A 44 2.58 4.99 13.22
N PHE A 45 2.29 4.77 11.93
CA PHE A 45 1.10 4.04 11.53
C PHE A 45 1.11 2.58 12.01
N PHE A 46 2.24 1.90 11.93
CA PHE A 46 2.35 0.54 12.46
C PHE A 46 2.17 0.51 13.97
N THR A 47 2.74 1.46 14.71
CA THR A 47 2.59 1.58 16.17
C THR A 47 1.12 1.80 16.56
N VAL A 48 0.45 2.79 15.95
CA VAL A 48 -0.97 3.06 16.22
C VAL A 48 -1.84 1.86 15.87
N SER A 49 -1.53 1.16 14.76
CA SER A 49 -2.26 -0.04 14.38
C SER A 49 -2.02 -1.20 15.35
N GLY A 50 -0.81 -1.34 15.89
CA GLY A 50 -0.48 -2.33 16.92
C GLY A 50 -1.29 -2.11 18.20
N ILE A 51 -1.34 -0.87 18.68
CA ILE A 51 -2.14 -0.47 19.84
C ILE A 51 -3.63 -0.77 19.59
N ALA A 52 -4.16 -0.38 18.44
CA ALA A 52 -5.55 -0.66 18.07
C ALA A 52 -5.86 -2.16 17.97
N THR A 53 -4.87 -2.97 17.54
CA THR A 53 -4.98 -4.43 17.50
C THR A 53 -5.11 -5.01 18.89
N TYR A 54 -4.25 -4.59 19.82
CA TYR A 54 -4.29 -5.03 21.21
C TYR A 54 -5.67 -4.79 21.83
N PHE A 55 -6.16 -3.57 21.79
CA PHE A 55 -7.50 -3.24 22.32
C PHE A 55 -8.67 -3.92 21.56
N SER A 56 -8.51 -4.20 20.29
CA SER A 56 -9.54 -4.92 19.54
C SER A 56 -9.66 -6.38 19.99
N LEU A 57 -8.55 -7.02 20.34
CA LEU A 57 -8.51 -8.42 20.79
C LEU A 57 -9.03 -8.63 22.22
N THR A 58 -9.15 -7.57 23.03
CA THR A 58 -9.85 -7.66 24.33
C THR A 58 -11.36 -7.88 24.18
N ARG A 59 -11.93 -7.49 23.02
CA ARG A 59 -13.39 -7.51 22.80
C ARG A 59 -13.84 -8.51 21.72
N ARG A 60 -12.89 -9.13 20.99
CA ARG A 60 -13.19 -9.99 19.84
C ARG A 60 -12.35 -11.25 19.86
N SER A 61 -12.90 -12.34 19.32
CA SER A 61 -12.08 -13.54 19.09
C SER A 61 -11.04 -13.27 17.99
N PRO A 62 -9.91 -14.02 17.97
CA PRO A 62 -8.91 -13.93 16.90
C PRO A 62 -9.49 -14.09 15.49
N GLU A 63 -10.44 -15.00 15.33
CA GLU A 63 -11.11 -15.24 14.04
C GLU A 63 -11.96 -14.06 13.58
N GLN A 64 -12.77 -13.51 14.50
CA GLN A 64 -13.58 -12.31 14.22
C GLN A 64 -12.70 -11.12 13.88
N TYR A 65 -11.57 -10.97 14.57
CA TYR A 65 -10.59 -9.94 14.29
C TYR A 65 -9.97 -10.13 12.90
N ALA A 66 -9.46 -11.33 12.58
CA ALA A 66 -8.85 -11.64 11.29
C ALA A 66 -9.82 -11.41 10.12
N LYS A 67 -11.07 -11.88 10.25
CA LYS A 67 -12.14 -11.64 9.25
C LYS A 67 -12.41 -10.14 9.06
N SER A 68 -12.51 -9.39 10.16
CA SER A 68 -12.73 -7.94 10.09
C SER A 68 -11.56 -7.21 9.42
N ARG A 69 -10.31 -7.63 9.70
CA ARG A 69 -9.12 -7.08 9.05
C ARG A 69 -9.07 -7.41 7.57
N PHE A 70 -9.36 -8.65 7.20
CA PHE A 70 -9.43 -9.06 5.81
C PHE A 70 -10.42 -8.20 5.02
N LEU A 71 -11.66 -8.08 5.50
CA LEU A 71 -12.70 -7.30 4.82
C LEU A 71 -12.35 -5.81 4.71
N ARG A 72 -11.68 -5.25 5.71
CA ARG A 72 -11.37 -3.81 5.75
C ARG A 72 -10.08 -3.43 5.04
N LEU A 73 -9.11 -4.33 4.95
CA LEU A 73 -7.79 -4.05 4.37
C LEU A 73 -7.61 -4.75 3.02
N MET A 74 -7.91 -6.06 2.95
CA MET A 74 -7.61 -6.85 1.75
C MET A 74 -8.65 -6.67 0.66
N VAL A 75 -9.93 -6.55 0.98
CA VAL A 75 -10.96 -6.34 -0.05
C VAL A 75 -10.76 -5.01 -0.78
N PRO A 76 -10.62 -3.86 -0.11
CA PRO A 76 -10.29 -2.60 -0.79
C PRO A 76 -8.94 -2.64 -1.48
N PHE A 77 -7.93 -3.32 -0.92
CA PHE A 77 -6.62 -3.49 -1.52
C PHE A 77 -6.70 -4.23 -2.86
N ILE A 78 -7.33 -5.41 -2.89
CA ILE A 78 -7.50 -6.21 -4.11
C ILE A 78 -8.31 -5.41 -5.15
N PHE A 79 -9.42 -4.81 -4.74
CA PHE A 79 -10.22 -3.98 -5.64
C PHE A 79 -9.39 -2.83 -6.25
N ALA A 80 -8.69 -2.07 -5.41
CA ALA A 80 -7.89 -0.94 -5.89
C ALA A 80 -6.76 -1.39 -6.83
N ILE A 81 -6.12 -2.52 -6.56
CA ILE A 81 -5.08 -3.05 -7.46
C ILE A 81 -5.67 -3.41 -8.80
N PHE A 82 -6.64 -4.30 -8.84
CA PHE A 82 -7.11 -4.87 -10.10
C PHE A 82 -7.98 -3.88 -10.89
N VAL A 83 -8.76 -3.03 -10.24
CA VAL A 83 -9.70 -2.14 -10.93
C VAL A 83 -9.09 -0.77 -11.23
N VAL A 84 -8.16 -0.29 -10.40
CA VAL A 84 -7.65 1.09 -10.53
C VAL A 84 -6.17 1.10 -10.88
N ILE A 85 -5.32 0.54 -10.01
CA ILE A 85 -3.87 0.77 -10.10
C ILE A 85 -3.28 0.06 -11.32
N LEU A 86 -3.55 -1.23 -11.45
CA LEU A 86 -2.99 -2.05 -12.51
C LEU A 86 -3.30 -1.50 -13.91
N PRO A 87 -4.57 -1.26 -14.29
CA PRO A 87 -4.87 -0.74 -15.61
C PRO A 87 -4.37 0.68 -15.84
N VAL A 88 -4.40 1.54 -14.82
CA VAL A 88 -3.92 2.92 -14.94
C VAL A 88 -2.40 2.96 -15.12
N HIS A 89 -1.65 2.25 -14.29
CA HIS A 89 -0.19 2.23 -14.41
C HIS A 89 0.29 1.59 -15.71
N SER A 90 -0.30 0.46 -16.11
CA SER A 90 0.08 -0.19 -17.36
C SER A 90 -0.26 0.66 -18.58
N TYR A 91 -1.38 1.39 -18.56
CA TYR A 91 -1.72 2.32 -19.60
C TYR A 91 -0.70 3.47 -19.73
N PHE A 92 -0.38 4.12 -18.61
CA PHE A 92 0.61 5.20 -18.63
C PHE A 92 2.00 4.71 -19.06
N ASP A 93 2.43 3.55 -18.59
CA ASP A 93 3.67 2.92 -19.04
C ASP A 93 3.65 2.65 -20.56
N ALA A 94 2.56 2.09 -21.07
CA ALA A 94 2.43 1.77 -22.49
C ALA A 94 2.44 3.01 -23.38
N VAL A 95 1.74 4.06 -22.96
CA VAL A 95 1.71 5.35 -23.69
C VAL A 95 3.04 6.08 -23.61
N PHE A 96 3.65 6.13 -22.42
CA PHE A 96 4.92 6.83 -22.20
C PHE A 96 6.07 6.20 -22.99
N ASN A 97 6.09 4.86 -23.10
CA ASN A 97 7.10 4.14 -23.87
C ASN A 97 6.74 3.98 -25.36
N GLY A 98 5.64 4.58 -25.83
CA GLY A 98 5.23 4.53 -27.23
C GLY A 98 4.67 3.20 -27.72
N TYR A 99 4.38 2.26 -26.81
CA TYR A 99 3.78 0.95 -27.16
C TYR A 99 2.30 1.00 -27.45
N TYR A 100 1.63 2.09 -27.02
CA TYR A 100 0.21 2.26 -27.19
C TYR A 100 -0.17 3.72 -27.42
N THR A 101 -1.09 3.98 -28.38
CA THR A 101 -1.54 5.33 -28.75
C THR A 101 -3.06 5.50 -28.66
N GLY A 102 -3.78 4.46 -28.22
CA GLY A 102 -5.25 4.48 -28.10
C GLY A 102 -5.76 5.11 -26.79
N SER A 103 -7.08 5.06 -26.61
CA SER A 103 -7.72 5.59 -25.39
C SER A 103 -7.49 4.67 -24.18
N PHE A 104 -7.63 5.23 -22.97
CA PHE A 104 -7.59 4.44 -21.73
C PHE A 104 -8.70 3.38 -21.68
N ILE A 105 -9.89 3.68 -22.17
CA ILE A 105 -11.03 2.76 -22.15
C ILE A 105 -10.76 1.55 -23.04
N ASP A 106 -10.20 1.75 -24.23
CA ASP A 106 -9.82 0.67 -25.13
C ASP A 106 -8.71 -0.21 -24.53
N TYR A 107 -7.74 0.42 -23.87
CA TYR A 107 -6.66 -0.29 -23.17
C TYR A 107 -7.20 -1.14 -22.00
N TYR A 108 -8.09 -0.57 -21.20
CA TYR A 108 -8.74 -1.25 -20.10
C TYR A 108 -9.54 -2.48 -20.58
N ALA A 109 -10.29 -2.32 -21.67
CA ALA A 109 -11.03 -3.41 -22.28
C ALA A 109 -10.11 -4.54 -22.78
N ARG A 110 -8.96 -4.21 -23.38
CA ARG A 110 -7.95 -5.20 -23.82
C ARG A 110 -7.40 -6.03 -22.65
N ILE A 111 -7.05 -5.40 -21.53
CA ILE A 111 -6.52 -6.10 -20.35
C ILE A 111 -7.50 -7.16 -19.84
N TYR A 112 -8.78 -6.82 -19.75
CA TYR A 112 -9.75 -7.68 -19.05
C TYR A 112 -10.58 -8.57 -19.97
N PHE A 113 -10.79 -8.17 -21.23
CA PHE A 113 -11.74 -8.86 -22.13
C PHE A 113 -11.10 -9.49 -23.36
N LEU A 114 -9.94 -9.01 -23.80
CA LEU A 114 -9.31 -9.49 -25.03
C LEU A 114 -8.08 -10.38 -24.81
N ASN A 115 -7.84 -10.85 -23.62
CA ASN A 115 -6.72 -11.73 -23.26
C ASN A 115 -5.31 -11.19 -23.58
N ASP A 116 -5.19 -9.91 -23.85
CA ASP A 116 -3.91 -9.19 -23.98
C ASP A 116 -3.36 -8.79 -22.61
N PHE A 117 -3.59 -9.65 -21.61
CA PHE A 117 -3.06 -9.40 -20.27
C PHE A 117 -1.53 -9.38 -20.34
N PRO A 118 -0.88 -8.26 -20.09
CA PRO A 118 0.56 -8.16 -20.21
C PRO A 118 1.20 -9.09 -19.18
N LEU A 119 1.75 -10.22 -19.65
CA LEU A 119 2.40 -11.25 -18.81
C LEU A 119 3.62 -10.70 -18.07
N ASP A 120 4.20 -9.59 -18.53
CA ASP A 120 5.23 -8.80 -17.85
C ASP A 120 4.71 -8.07 -16.60
N LEU A 121 3.40 -8.02 -16.42
CA LEU A 121 2.78 -7.54 -15.18
C LEU A 121 2.93 -8.52 -14.01
N ILE A 122 3.09 -9.81 -14.25
CA ILE A 122 3.29 -10.82 -13.19
C ILE A 122 4.59 -10.59 -12.42
N PRO A 123 5.76 -10.35 -13.06
CA PRO A 123 6.95 -9.91 -12.34
C PRO A 123 6.75 -8.58 -11.60
N ARG A 124 5.93 -7.67 -12.11
CA ARG A 124 5.60 -6.41 -11.43
C ARG A 124 4.70 -6.65 -10.22
N LEU A 125 3.82 -7.63 -10.21
CA LEU A 125 3.09 -8.07 -9.02
C LEU A 125 4.02 -8.62 -7.93
N THR A 126 5.13 -9.26 -8.26
CA THR A 126 6.14 -9.68 -7.27
C THR A 126 6.96 -8.51 -6.73
N TYR A 127 7.09 -7.42 -7.46
CA TYR A 127 7.60 -6.14 -6.98
C TYR A 127 6.73 -5.52 -5.87
N PHE A 128 5.49 -5.99 -5.72
CA PHE A 128 4.57 -5.56 -4.67
C PHE A 128 5.00 -5.93 -3.26
N ALA A 129 5.71 -7.03 -3.10
CA ALA A 129 6.21 -7.49 -1.80
C ALA A 129 7.49 -6.76 -1.39
N GLY A 130 8.20 -6.16 -2.34
CA GLY A 130 9.40 -5.36 -2.10
C GLY A 130 9.07 -3.88 -2.00
N ALA A 131 9.50 -3.25 -0.93
CA ALA A 131 9.22 -1.87 -0.52
C ALA A 131 9.61 -0.75 -1.51
N ASN A 132 9.97 -1.07 -2.74
CA ASN A 132 10.44 -0.11 -3.72
C ASN A 132 9.54 -0.09 -4.95
N GLN A 133 8.86 1.01 -5.11
CA GLN A 133 8.32 1.55 -6.35
C GLN A 133 6.99 0.96 -6.85
N GLY A 134 5.96 1.72 -6.71
CA GLY A 134 4.81 1.75 -7.59
C GLY A 134 3.46 1.44 -6.99
N ILE A 135 3.35 0.84 -5.81
CA ILE A 135 2.04 0.63 -5.22
C ILE A 135 1.91 1.34 -3.90
N TYR A 136 1.17 2.41 -3.96
CA TYR A 136 0.81 3.24 -2.81
C TYR A 136 0.11 2.46 -1.68
N LEU A 137 -0.32 1.23 -1.96
CA LEU A 137 -1.11 0.39 -1.05
C LEU A 137 -0.30 -0.73 -0.37
N TRP A 138 1.02 -0.85 -0.62
CA TRP A 138 1.88 -1.86 0.02
C TRP A 138 1.72 -1.90 1.55
N TYR A 139 1.50 -0.74 2.15
CA TYR A 139 1.26 -0.60 3.58
C TYR A 139 0.05 -1.40 4.06
N LEU A 140 -1.06 -1.42 3.31
CA LEU A 140 -2.27 -2.17 3.69
C LEU A 140 -2.01 -3.68 3.72
N PHE A 141 -1.23 -4.19 2.76
CA PHE A 141 -0.84 -5.59 2.72
C PHE A 141 0.01 -5.97 3.95
N TRP A 142 1.07 -5.23 4.20
CA TRP A 142 1.94 -5.49 5.35
C TRP A 142 1.22 -5.28 6.68
N LEU A 143 0.34 -4.29 6.76
CA LEU A 143 -0.50 -4.07 7.92
C LEU A 143 -1.40 -5.27 8.21
N PHE A 144 -1.95 -5.89 7.17
CA PHE A 144 -2.73 -7.12 7.31
C PHE A 144 -1.85 -8.29 7.78
N VAL A 145 -0.70 -8.52 7.12
CA VAL A 145 0.24 -9.60 7.50
C VAL A 145 0.69 -9.45 8.95
N PHE A 146 1.16 -8.28 9.36
CA PHE A 146 1.57 -8.03 10.73
C PHE A 146 0.41 -8.16 11.73
N SER A 147 -0.80 -7.74 11.35
CA SER A 147 -1.97 -7.95 12.19
C SER A 147 -2.23 -9.42 12.49
N LEU A 148 -2.04 -10.31 11.52
CA LEU A 148 -2.22 -11.75 11.70
C LEU A 148 -1.09 -12.37 12.56
N ILE A 149 0.15 -12.01 12.29
CA ILE A 149 1.31 -12.49 13.05
C ILE A 149 1.19 -12.10 14.52
N THR A 150 0.77 -10.88 14.80
CA THR A 150 0.72 -10.34 16.16
C THR A 150 -0.50 -10.78 16.97
N VAL A 151 -1.54 -11.37 16.35
CA VAL A 151 -2.73 -11.87 17.07
C VAL A 151 -2.36 -12.86 18.17
N HIS A 152 -1.52 -13.84 17.86
CA HIS A 152 -1.10 -14.86 18.84
C HIS A 152 -0.28 -14.25 19.98
N PHE A 153 0.61 -13.31 19.63
CA PHE A 153 1.43 -12.58 20.60
C PHE A 153 0.58 -11.75 21.58
N PHE A 154 -0.37 -10.99 21.08
CA PHE A 154 -1.24 -10.17 21.93
C PHE A 154 -2.19 -11.01 22.79
N LYS A 155 -2.69 -12.14 22.28
CA LYS A 155 -3.48 -13.07 23.10
C LYS A 155 -2.66 -13.70 24.22
N TYR A 156 -1.39 -14.02 23.95
CA TYR A 156 -0.48 -14.50 24.98
C TYR A 156 -0.26 -13.45 26.09
N LEU A 157 -0.06 -12.18 25.73
CA LEU A 157 0.13 -11.08 26.68
C LEU A 157 -1.13 -10.87 27.54
N GLN A 158 -2.31 -10.85 26.95
CA GLN A 158 -3.57 -10.69 27.67
C GLN A 158 -3.80 -11.82 28.69
N GLY A 159 -3.58 -13.07 28.29
CA GLY A 159 -3.69 -14.21 29.22
C GLY A 159 -2.66 -14.20 30.37
N LYS A 160 -1.57 -13.43 30.21
CA LYS A 160 -0.60 -13.22 31.28
C LYS A 160 -1.02 -12.10 32.23
N GLU A 161 -1.62 -11.05 31.73
CA GLU A 161 -2.20 -9.97 32.54
C GLU A 161 -3.35 -10.47 33.42
N ASP A 162 -4.24 -11.31 32.90
CA ASP A 162 -5.34 -11.91 33.66
C ASP A 162 -4.85 -12.76 34.84
N LYS A 163 -3.68 -13.44 34.68
CA LYS A 163 -3.07 -14.25 35.74
C LYS A 163 -2.38 -13.42 36.83
N ILE A 164 -1.97 -12.21 36.56
CA ILE A 164 -1.31 -11.32 37.51
C ILE A 164 -2.34 -10.51 38.31
N SER A 165 -3.51 -10.27 37.71
CA SER A 165 -4.61 -9.47 38.29
C SER A 165 -5.52 -10.29 39.24
N ASN A 166 -5.42 -11.64 39.24
CA ASN A 166 -6.13 -12.53 40.15
C ASN A 166 -5.18 -13.05 41.24
#